data_cb168556cdd3c5b0039d628db192db40
#
_entry.id   cb168556cdd3c5b0039d628db192db40
#
_cell.length_a   1.000
_cell.length_b   1.000
_cell.length_c   1.000
_cell.angle_alpha   90.00
_cell.angle_beta   90.00
_cell.angle_gamma   90.00
#
_symmetry.space_group_name_H-M   'P 1'
#
loop_
_entity.id
_entity.type
_entity.pdbx_description
1 polymer ?
#
loop_
_entity_poly.entity_id
_entity_poly.type
_entity_poly.pdbx_seq_one_letter_code
_entity_poly.pdbx_strand_id
1 'polypeptide(L)'
;LRATAMLWIVWFMVVFSYYGMFLWLPSVMQLKGFSMISSFGYVLVMTIAQLPGYFTAAWLIEKWGRKRVLATFLLGTAAAALGFGMATSLAWLLVMGMLLSFFNLGAWGALYAYSPEQYPGSVRSSGSGLAAGVGRIGGIVGPLLVGSLIASGVSFASIFAIFTAAIVIAVLAVMVLGRETMGQQLN
;
A
#
# COMPACT_ATOMS: atom_id res chain seq x y z
N LEU A 1 -3.42 -2.94 -23.33
CA LEU A 1 -2.93 -1.59 -22.96
C LEU A 1 -3.62 -1.05 -21.69
N ARG A 2 -4.97 -1.13 -21.60
CA ARG A 2 -5.72 -0.63 -20.43
C ARG A 2 -5.29 -1.35 -19.14
N ALA A 3 -5.23 -2.68 -19.15
CA ALA A 3 -4.79 -3.47 -18.01
C ALA A 3 -3.34 -3.17 -17.61
N THR A 4 -2.45 -3.04 -18.61
CA THR A 4 -1.04 -2.72 -18.38
C THR A 4 -0.88 -1.34 -17.75
N ALA A 5 -1.56 -0.32 -18.27
CA ALA A 5 -1.51 1.03 -17.70
C ALA A 5 -2.02 1.04 -16.25
N MET A 6 -3.14 0.39 -15.99
CA MET A 6 -3.71 0.28 -14.65
C MET A 6 -2.76 -0.41 -13.70
N LEU A 7 -2.23 -1.58 -14.05
CA LEU A 7 -1.36 -2.36 -13.18
C LEU A 7 -0.02 -1.65 -12.91
N TRP A 8 0.55 -1.00 -13.90
CA TRP A 8 1.80 -0.23 -13.71
C TRP A 8 1.60 0.92 -12.72
N ILE A 9 0.49 1.65 -12.84
CA ILE A 9 0.15 2.72 -11.89
C ILE A 9 -0.06 2.14 -10.49
N VAL A 10 -0.87 1.11 -10.36
CA VAL A 10 -1.21 0.53 -9.06
C VAL A 10 0.00 -0.09 -8.40
N TRP A 11 0.78 -0.91 -9.11
CA TRP A 11 2.00 -1.51 -8.57
C TRP A 11 3.02 -0.47 -8.14
N PHE A 12 3.25 0.55 -9.00
CA PHE A 12 4.17 1.62 -8.64
C PHE A 12 3.71 2.35 -7.37
N MET A 13 2.47 2.79 -7.31
CA MET A 13 1.94 3.56 -6.19
C MET A 13 1.89 2.75 -4.89
N VAL A 14 1.49 1.49 -4.95
CA VAL A 14 1.43 0.61 -3.78
C VAL A 14 2.83 0.32 -3.24
N VAL A 15 3.77 -0.06 -4.08
CA VAL A 15 5.14 -0.38 -3.65
C VAL A 15 5.88 0.88 -3.19
N PHE A 16 5.72 1.99 -3.91
CA PHE A 16 6.21 3.31 -3.54
C PHE A 16 5.75 3.71 -2.13
N SER A 17 4.45 3.60 -1.89
CA SER A 17 3.86 3.96 -0.60
C SER A 17 4.31 3.04 0.52
N TYR A 18 4.33 1.73 0.28
CA TYR A 18 4.73 0.75 1.28
C TYR A 18 6.17 0.97 1.76
N TYR A 19 7.12 0.94 0.83
CA TYR A 19 8.53 1.10 1.20
C TYR A 19 8.85 2.52 1.66
N GLY A 20 8.20 3.53 1.08
CA GLY A 20 8.35 4.92 1.51
C GLY A 20 7.91 5.14 2.94
N MET A 21 6.76 4.57 3.34
CA MET A 21 6.25 4.71 4.71
C MET A 21 6.96 3.77 5.68
N PHE A 22 7.01 2.47 5.40
CA PHE A 22 7.41 1.47 6.39
C PHE A 22 8.91 1.43 6.65
N LEU A 23 9.76 1.69 5.66
CA LEU A 23 11.21 1.71 5.89
C LEU A 23 11.65 2.88 6.77
N TRP A 24 10.94 3.99 6.73
CA TRP A 24 11.25 5.17 7.53
C TRP A 24 10.51 5.24 8.86
N LEU A 25 9.57 4.32 9.14
CA LEU A 25 8.79 4.36 10.39
C LEU A 25 9.65 4.41 11.65
N PRO A 26 10.68 3.56 11.83
CA PRO A 26 11.50 3.65 13.03
C PRO A 26 12.19 5.00 13.17
N SER A 27 12.74 5.53 12.08
CA SER A 27 13.39 6.84 12.07
C SER A 27 12.41 7.98 12.37
N VAL A 28 11.23 7.92 11.79
CA VAL A 28 10.16 8.90 12.03
C VAL A 28 9.72 8.87 13.49
N MET A 29 9.59 7.69 14.10
CA MET A 29 9.26 7.56 15.51
C MET A 29 10.33 8.18 16.41
N GLN A 30 11.61 8.01 16.07
CA GLN A 30 12.71 8.65 16.77
C GLN A 30 12.66 10.18 16.65
N LEU A 31 12.34 10.70 15.47
CA LEU A 31 12.18 12.13 15.25
C LEU A 31 11.01 12.71 16.07
N LYS A 32 10.03 11.89 16.40
CA LYS A 32 8.93 12.26 17.31
C LYS A 32 9.29 12.18 18.79
N GLY A 33 10.52 11.80 19.13
CA GLY A 33 11.03 11.78 20.50
C GLY A 33 11.04 10.43 21.18
N PHE A 34 10.71 9.33 20.50
CA PHE A 34 10.80 7.98 21.06
C PHE A 34 12.22 7.45 20.99
N SER A 35 12.59 6.59 21.94
CA SER A 35 13.89 5.90 21.91
C SER A 35 13.96 4.94 20.72
N MET A 36 15.17 4.54 20.33
CA MET A 36 15.37 3.56 19.27
C MET A 36 14.65 2.24 19.58
N ILE A 37 14.78 1.74 20.80
CA ILE A 37 14.16 0.48 21.22
C ILE A 37 12.63 0.58 21.18
N SER A 38 12.06 1.66 21.72
CA SER A 38 10.61 1.90 21.68
C SER A 38 10.12 2.06 20.26
N SER A 39 10.86 2.76 19.39
CA SER A 39 10.50 2.95 17.99
C SER A 39 10.38 1.63 17.24
N PHE A 40 11.36 0.75 17.39
CA PHE A 40 11.30 -0.60 16.80
C PHE A 40 10.18 -1.44 17.39
N GLY A 41 9.93 -1.36 18.71
CA GLY A 41 8.83 -2.05 19.38
C GLY A 41 7.46 -1.63 18.85
N TYR A 42 7.24 -0.34 18.68
CA TYR A 42 5.98 0.19 18.13
C TYR A 42 5.80 -0.22 16.67
N VAL A 43 6.84 -0.16 15.86
CA VAL A 43 6.78 -0.62 14.45
C VAL A 43 6.50 -2.12 14.40
N LEU A 44 7.08 -2.92 15.29
CA LEU A 44 6.78 -4.35 15.38
C LEU A 44 5.29 -4.60 15.66
N VAL A 45 4.70 -3.89 16.62
CA VAL A 45 3.27 -3.99 16.92
C VAL A 45 2.42 -3.63 15.71
N MET A 46 2.75 -2.54 15.02
CA MET A 46 2.06 -2.14 13.79
C MET A 46 2.18 -3.22 12.71
N THR A 47 3.37 -3.78 12.54
CA THR A 47 3.66 -4.78 11.49
C THR A 47 2.92 -6.09 11.73
N ILE A 48 2.73 -6.52 12.97
CA ILE A 48 1.96 -7.74 13.29
C ILE A 48 0.53 -7.66 12.73
N ALA A 49 -0.07 -6.47 12.64
CA ALA A 49 -1.40 -6.27 12.07
C ALA A 49 -1.46 -6.61 10.55
N GLN A 50 -0.32 -6.76 9.87
CA GLN A 50 -0.27 -7.20 8.47
C GLN A 50 -0.81 -8.63 8.31
N LEU A 51 -0.58 -9.51 9.26
CA LEU A 51 -1.04 -10.90 9.19
C LEU A 51 -2.57 -11.00 9.10
N PRO A 52 -3.36 -10.40 10.02
CA PRO A 52 -4.81 -10.35 9.88
C PRO A 52 -5.26 -9.71 8.57
N GLY A 53 -4.53 -8.69 8.10
CA GLY A 53 -4.81 -8.01 6.85
C GLY A 53 -4.77 -8.95 5.65
N TYR A 54 -3.71 -9.74 5.53
CA TYR A 54 -3.58 -10.75 4.47
C TYR A 54 -4.70 -11.78 4.51
N PHE A 55 -4.98 -12.37 5.68
CA PHE A 55 -6.02 -13.39 5.82
C PHE A 55 -7.41 -12.82 5.53
N THR A 56 -7.71 -11.63 6.01
CA THR A 56 -9.00 -10.97 5.74
C THR A 56 -9.17 -10.69 4.26
N ALA A 57 -8.15 -10.15 3.59
CA ALA A 57 -8.20 -9.91 2.15
C ALA A 57 -8.37 -11.21 1.37
N ALA A 58 -7.62 -12.25 1.70
CA ALA A 58 -7.72 -13.55 1.05
C ALA A 58 -9.13 -14.16 1.16
N TRP A 59 -9.79 -13.97 2.28
CA TRP A 59 -11.16 -14.41 2.48
C TRP A 59 -12.17 -13.56 1.71
N LEU A 60 -12.00 -12.25 1.74
CA LEU A 60 -12.94 -11.31 1.11
C LEU A 60 -12.88 -11.34 -0.42
N ILE A 61 -11.72 -11.61 -1.04
CA ILE A 61 -11.61 -11.67 -2.50
C ILE A 61 -12.51 -12.74 -3.11
N GLU A 62 -12.79 -13.81 -2.38
CA GLU A 62 -13.70 -14.85 -2.83
C GLU A 62 -15.18 -14.47 -2.65
N LYS A 63 -15.49 -13.52 -1.78
CA LYS A 63 -16.87 -13.10 -1.49
C LYS A 63 -17.27 -11.80 -2.18
N TRP A 64 -16.39 -10.83 -2.23
CA TRP A 64 -16.68 -9.48 -2.75
C TRP A 64 -16.12 -9.25 -4.15
N GLY A 65 -15.19 -10.10 -4.58
CA GLY A 65 -14.45 -9.92 -5.82
C GLY A 65 -13.12 -9.21 -5.63
N ARG A 66 -12.21 -9.45 -6.56
CA ARG A 66 -10.82 -8.96 -6.48
C ARG A 66 -10.74 -7.45 -6.57
N LYS A 67 -11.45 -6.85 -7.52
CA LYS A 67 -11.45 -5.40 -7.74
C LYS A 67 -11.97 -4.63 -6.53
N ARG A 68 -13.10 -5.08 -5.98
CA ARG A 68 -13.74 -4.42 -4.84
C ARG A 68 -12.88 -4.48 -3.59
N VAL A 69 -12.31 -5.64 -3.29
CA VAL A 69 -11.42 -5.81 -2.13
C VAL A 69 -10.19 -4.96 -2.28
N LEU A 70 -9.54 -4.98 -3.45
CA LEU A 70 -8.35 -4.15 -3.70
C LEU A 70 -8.66 -2.66 -3.50
N ALA A 71 -9.74 -2.16 -4.11
CA ALA A 71 -10.13 -0.76 -3.98
C ALA A 71 -10.47 -0.39 -2.52
N THR A 72 -11.20 -1.23 -1.81
CA THR A 72 -11.59 -1.01 -0.41
C THR A 72 -10.37 -0.98 0.50
N PHE A 73 -9.45 -1.93 0.36
CA PHE A 73 -8.23 -1.97 1.16
C PHE A 73 -7.28 -0.82 0.85
N LEU A 74 -7.21 -0.39 -0.42
CA LEU A 74 -6.45 0.81 -0.78
C LEU A 74 -7.06 2.08 -0.19
N LEU A 75 -8.37 2.22 -0.20
CA LEU A 75 -9.06 3.33 0.46
C LEU A 75 -8.81 3.34 1.97
N GLY A 76 -8.87 2.17 2.61
CA GLY A 76 -8.53 2.02 4.03
C GLY A 76 -7.08 2.42 4.30
N THR A 77 -6.16 2.03 3.43
CA THR A 77 -4.76 2.42 3.50
C THR A 77 -4.59 3.95 3.40
N ALA A 78 -5.27 4.58 2.45
CA ALA A 78 -5.20 6.03 2.27
C ALA A 78 -5.73 6.77 3.51
N ALA A 79 -6.86 6.36 4.04
CA ALA A 79 -7.44 6.94 5.25
C ALA A 79 -6.53 6.74 6.47
N ALA A 80 -5.98 5.54 6.65
CA ALA A 80 -5.08 5.23 7.75
C ALA A 80 -3.76 5.99 7.64
N ALA A 81 -3.21 6.17 6.43
CA ALA A 81 -2.00 6.95 6.20
C ALA A 81 -2.21 8.42 6.57
N LEU A 82 -3.33 8.99 6.16
CA LEU A 82 -3.68 10.36 6.50
C LEU A 82 -3.86 10.52 8.02
N GLY A 83 -4.60 9.61 8.65
CA GLY A 83 -4.80 9.60 10.10
C GLY A 83 -3.50 9.42 10.88
N PHE A 84 -2.60 8.57 10.38
CA PHE A 84 -1.27 8.38 10.96
C PHE A 84 -0.42 9.66 10.89
N GLY A 85 -0.42 10.34 9.75
CA GLY A 85 0.30 11.60 9.57
C GLY A 85 -0.21 12.71 10.48
N MET A 86 -1.49 12.70 10.84
CA MET A 86 -2.14 13.68 11.71
C MET A 86 -2.13 13.28 13.19
N ALA A 87 -1.54 12.15 13.55
CA ALA A 87 -1.58 11.63 14.91
C ALA A 87 -0.88 12.57 15.90
N THR A 88 -1.57 12.87 17.02
CA THR A 88 -1.08 13.75 18.09
C THR A 88 -0.76 13.01 19.38
N SER A 89 -1.20 11.76 19.52
CA SER A 89 -0.94 10.89 20.68
C SER A 89 -0.35 9.56 20.25
N LEU A 90 0.33 8.88 21.18
CA LEU A 90 0.88 7.55 20.94
C LEU A 90 -0.23 6.52 20.62
N ALA A 91 -1.34 6.57 21.37
CA ALA A 91 -2.46 5.67 21.15
C ALA A 91 -3.05 5.83 19.73
N TRP A 92 -3.29 7.05 19.30
CA TRP A 92 -3.75 7.35 17.93
C TRP A 92 -2.75 6.86 16.89
N LEU A 93 -1.47 7.15 17.10
CA LEU A 93 -0.40 6.76 16.17
C LEU A 93 -0.32 5.23 16.03
N LEU A 94 -0.40 4.48 17.13
CA LEU A 94 -0.38 3.02 17.09
C LEU A 94 -1.62 2.45 16.42
N VAL A 95 -2.82 2.96 16.72
CA VAL A 95 -4.06 2.50 16.09
C VAL A 95 -4.04 2.75 14.59
N MET A 96 -3.66 3.95 14.16
CA MET A 96 -3.58 4.28 12.73
C MET A 96 -2.46 3.50 12.03
N GLY A 97 -1.34 3.27 12.68
CA GLY A 97 -0.26 2.43 12.17
C GLY A 97 -0.67 0.97 12.00
N MET A 98 -1.43 0.43 12.93
CA MET A 98 -1.98 -0.93 12.82
C MET A 98 -3.00 -1.03 11.66
N LEU A 99 -3.89 -0.05 11.52
CA LEU A 99 -4.83 0.02 10.40
C LEU A 99 -4.11 0.18 9.07
N LEU A 100 -3.08 1.01 9.03
CA LEU A 100 -2.24 1.20 7.85
C LEU A 100 -1.59 -0.12 7.42
N SER A 101 -1.01 -0.86 8.33
CA SER A 101 -0.41 -2.18 8.09
C SER A 101 -1.45 -3.18 7.62
N PHE A 102 -2.57 -3.25 8.29
CA PHE A 102 -3.67 -4.16 7.97
C PHE A 102 -4.16 -3.95 6.53
N PHE A 103 -4.54 -2.73 6.19
CA PHE A 103 -5.10 -2.43 4.88
C PHE A 103 -4.06 -2.48 3.77
N ASN A 104 -2.85 -1.99 4.03
CA ASN A 104 -1.81 -1.96 2.99
C ASN A 104 -1.40 -3.37 2.56
N LEU A 105 -1.13 -4.25 3.51
CA LEU A 105 -0.72 -5.62 3.18
C LEU A 105 -1.88 -6.47 2.68
N GLY A 106 -3.10 -6.20 3.12
CA GLY A 106 -4.29 -6.80 2.54
C GLY A 106 -4.49 -6.39 1.08
N ALA A 107 -4.28 -5.10 0.77
CA ALA A 107 -4.29 -4.59 -0.59
C ALA A 107 -3.19 -5.22 -1.44
N TRP A 108 -1.99 -5.39 -0.89
CA TRP A 108 -0.87 -6.04 -1.57
C TRP A 108 -1.20 -7.49 -1.95
N GLY A 109 -1.75 -8.26 -1.01
CA GLY A 109 -2.19 -9.62 -1.27
C GLY A 109 -3.27 -9.68 -2.35
N ALA A 110 -4.27 -8.81 -2.28
CA ALA A 110 -5.30 -8.68 -3.29
C ALA A 110 -4.73 -8.32 -4.67
N LEU A 111 -3.73 -7.43 -4.72
CA LEU A 111 -3.05 -7.04 -5.95
C LEU A 111 -2.31 -8.20 -6.61
N TYR A 112 -1.65 -9.06 -5.83
CA TYR A 112 -1.03 -10.28 -6.34
C TYR A 112 -2.04 -11.24 -6.98
N ALA A 113 -3.21 -11.37 -6.38
CA ALA A 113 -4.28 -12.20 -6.94
C ALA A 113 -4.91 -11.56 -8.19
N TYR A 114 -5.09 -10.25 -8.16
CA TYR A 114 -5.76 -9.49 -9.21
C TYR A 114 -4.94 -9.33 -10.50
N SER A 115 -3.61 -9.15 -10.35
CA SER A 115 -2.73 -8.82 -11.49
C SER A 115 -2.74 -9.89 -12.58
N PRO A 116 -2.53 -11.17 -12.31
CA PRO A 116 -2.54 -12.19 -13.34
C PRO A 116 -3.89 -12.33 -14.03
N GLU A 117 -4.98 -12.10 -13.31
CA GLU A 117 -6.35 -12.24 -13.81
C GLU A 117 -6.73 -11.16 -14.83
N GLN A 118 -5.96 -10.07 -14.93
CA GLN A 118 -6.18 -9.00 -15.90
C GLN A 118 -5.69 -9.36 -17.31
N TYR A 119 -4.93 -10.43 -17.46
CA TYR A 119 -4.32 -10.84 -18.71
C TYR A 119 -4.82 -12.21 -19.20
N PRO A 120 -4.89 -12.44 -20.53
CA PRO A 120 -5.08 -13.77 -21.08
C PRO A 120 -3.94 -14.71 -20.67
N GLY A 121 -4.21 -16.03 -20.66
CA GLY A 121 -3.27 -17.05 -20.21
C GLY A 121 -1.90 -16.98 -20.88
N SER A 122 -1.85 -16.67 -22.17
CA SER A 122 -0.62 -16.62 -22.96
C SER A 122 0.39 -15.56 -22.51
N VAL A 123 -0.08 -14.45 -21.92
CA VAL A 123 0.78 -13.32 -21.51
C VAL A 123 0.65 -12.97 -20.01
N ARG A 124 -0.04 -13.81 -19.27
CA ARG A 124 -0.36 -13.57 -17.86
C ARG A 124 0.88 -13.38 -16.98
N SER A 125 1.84 -14.28 -17.09
CA SER A 125 3.09 -14.21 -16.31
C SER A 125 3.92 -12.99 -16.70
N SER A 126 4.07 -12.75 -17.98
CA SER A 126 4.87 -11.61 -18.47
C SER A 126 4.23 -10.28 -18.10
N GLY A 127 2.91 -10.16 -18.27
CA GLY A 127 2.19 -8.93 -17.95
C GLY A 127 2.23 -8.60 -16.47
N SER A 128 1.93 -9.57 -15.60
CA SER A 128 1.98 -9.36 -14.15
C SER A 128 3.40 -9.20 -13.63
N GLY A 129 4.36 -9.92 -14.19
CA GLY A 129 5.79 -9.79 -13.84
C GLY A 129 6.35 -8.42 -14.17
N LEU A 130 6.03 -7.88 -15.37
CA LEU A 130 6.43 -6.52 -15.74
C LEU A 130 5.82 -5.47 -14.82
N ALA A 131 4.54 -5.62 -14.47
CA ALA A 131 3.88 -4.72 -13.54
C ALA A 131 4.57 -4.72 -12.17
N ALA A 132 4.89 -5.89 -11.63
CA ALA A 132 5.64 -6.01 -10.38
C ALA A 132 7.04 -5.40 -10.50
N GLY A 133 7.70 -5.55 -11.66
CA GLY A 133 8.98 -4.91 -11.95
C GLY A 133 8.90 -3.39 -11.91
N VAL A 134 7.88 -2.80 -12.50
CA VAL A 134 7.61 -1.35 -12.42
C VAL A 134 7.40 -0.93 -10.95
N GLY A 135 6.71 -1.76 -10.17
CA GLY A 135 6.56 -1.53 -8.74
C GLY A 135 7.89 -1.44 -7.99
N ARG A 136 8.88 -2.22 -8.38
CA ARG A 136 10.22 -2.16 -7.75
C ARG A 136 10.88 -0.79 -7.91
N ILE A 137 10.64 -0.10 -9.03
CA ILE A 137 11.11 1.28 -9.22
C ILE A 137 10.47 2.19 -8.17
N GLY A 138 9.18 2.05 -7.93
CA GLY A 138 8.48 2.75 -6.84
C GLY A 138 9.08 2.47 -5.47
N GLY A 139 9.46 1.22 -5.21
CA GLY A 139 10.13 0.82 -3.98
C GLY A 139 11.51 1.44 -3.76
N ILE A 140 12.17 1.87 -4.82
CA ILE A 140 13.44 2.62 -4.76
C ILE A 140 13.16 4.12 -4.56
N VAL A 141 12.23 4.66 -5.35
CA VAL A 141 11.90 6.10 -5.33
C VAL A 141 11.28 6.52 -4.00
N GLY A 142 10.42 5.70 -3.41
CA GLY A 142 9.71 6.02 -2.17
C GLY A 142 10.63 6.38 -1.00
N PRO A 143 11.52 5.48 -0.57
CA PRO A 143 12.43 5.77 0.53
C PRO A 143 13.38 6.95 0.25
N LEU A 144 13.86 7.08 -0.99
CA LEU A 144 14.72 8.20 -1.38
C LEU A 144 13.99 9.54 -1.27
N LEU A 145 12.73 9.56 -1.73
CA LEU A 145 11.89 10.76 -1.61
C LEU A 145 11.67 11.14 -0.14
N VAL A 146 11.33 10.17 0.71
CA VAL A 146 11.13 10.43 2.14
C VAL A 146 12.41 10.98 2.79
N GLY A 147 13.56 10.39 2.50
CA GLY A 147 14.84 10.88 2.99
C GLY A 147 15.11 12.32 2.59
N SER A 148 14.86 12.67 1.33
CA SER A 148 14.99 14.02 0.81
C SER A 148 14.03 15.00 1.48
N LEU A 149 12.78 14.61 1.68
CA LEU A 149 11.76 15.44 2.32
C LEU A 149 12.07 15.70 3.79
N ILE A 150 12.52 14.69 4.52
CA ILE A 150 12.97 14.85 5.92
C ILE A 150 14.17 15.80 5.99
N ALA A 151 15.15 15.62 5.12
CA ALA A 151 16.33 16.49 5.06
C ALA A 151 15.97 17.95 4.73
N SER A 152 14.91 18.17 3.95
CA SER A 152 14.41 19.50 3.59
C SER A 152 13.50 20.13 4.65
N GLY A 153 13.26 19.46 5.78
CA GLY A 153 12.41 19.96 6.85
C GLY A 153 10.91 19.88 6.60
N VAL A 154 10.48 19.07 5.64
CA VAL A 154 9.06 18.87 5.36
C VAL A 154 8.40 18.16 6.55
N SER A 155 7.20 18.60 6.93
CA SER A 155 6.48 18.06 8.08
C SER A 155 6.07 16.59 7.85
N PHE A 156 5.99 15.84 8.93
CA PHE A 156 5.53 14.46 8.96
C PHE A 156 4.13 14.30 8.31
N ALA A 157 3.20 15.20 8.68
CA ALA A 157 1.86 15.19 8.11
C ALA A 157 1.87 15.37 6.58
N SER A 158 2.72 16.26 6.07
CA SER A 158 2.86 16.49 4.63
C SER A 158 3.43 15.28 3.89
N ILE A 159 4.41 14.58 4.47
CA ILE A 159 4.97 13.37 3.89
C ILE A 159 3.90 12.29 3.77
N PHE A 160 3.12 12.06 4.82
CA PHE A 160 2.04 11.07 4.78
C PHE A 160 0.88 11.49 3.87
N ALA A 161 0.62 12.79 3.71
CA ALA A 161 -0.33 13.29 2.74
C ALA A 161 0.08 12.97 1.30
N ILE A 162 1.37 13.02 0.98
CA ILE A 162 1.90 12.62 -0.34
C ILE A 162 1.60 11.15 -0.61
N PHE A 163 1.87 10.27 0.35
CA PHE A 163 1.56 8.84 0.21
C PHE A 163 0.07 8.56 0.14
N THR A 164 -0.74 9.29 0.89
CA THR A 164 -2.20 9.24 0.78
C THR A 164 -2.66 9.57 -0.64
N ALA A 165 -2.13 10.64 -1.23
CA ALA A 165 -2.42 11.04 -2.61
C ALA A 165 -2.01 9.95 -3.61
N ALA A 166 -0.83 9.34 -3.43
CA ALA A 166 -0.36 8.24 -4.28
C ALA A 166 -1.31 7.05 -4.24
N ILE A 167 -1.78 6.67 -3.06
CA ILE A 167 -2.72 5.56 -2.89
C ILE A 167 -4.09 5.89 -3.49
N VAL A 168 -4.57 7.12 -3.37
CA VAL A 168 -5.80 7.58 -4.02
C VAL A 168 -5.69 7.47 -5.55
N ILE A 169 -4.54 7.81 -6.12
CA ILE A 169 -4.28 7.60 -7.56
C ILE A 169 -4.40 6.12 -7.92
N ALA A 170 -3.86 5.22 -7.10
CA ALA A 170 -3.99 3.78 -7.30
C ALA A 170 -5.47 3.33 -7.24
N VAL A 171 -6.25 3.84 -6.30
CA VAL A 171 -7.70 3.56 -6.21
C VAL A 171 -8.41 3.98 -7.47
N LEU A 172 -8.16 5.20 -7.94
CA LEU A 172 -8.78 5.71 -9.16
C LEU A 172 -8.41 4.88 -10.38
N ALA A 173 -7.16 4.44 -10.48
CA ALA A 173 -6.71 3.57 -11.56
C ALA A 173 -7.46 2.22 -11.55
N VAL A 174 -7.61 1.61 -10.38
CA VAL A 174 -8.36 0.35 -10.24
C VAL A 174 -9.83 0.55 -10.60
N MET A 175 -10.46 1.59 -10.10
CA MET A 175 -11.90 1.83 -10.32
C MET A 175 -12.22 2.17 -11.77
N VAL A 176 -11.40 2.98 -12.42
CA VAL A 176 -11.65 3.46 -13.79
C VAL A 176 -11.16 2.48 -14.84
N LEU A 177 -9.97 1.91 -14.65
CA LEU A 177 -9.30 1.09 -15.66
C LEU A 177 -9.38 -0.41 -15.36
N GLY A 178 -9.59 -0.79 -14.11
CA GLY A 178 -9.61 -2.18 -13.69
C GLY A 178 -10.89 -2.91 -14.08
N ARG A 179 -10.79 -4.22 -14.22
CA ARG A 179 -11.89 -5.12 -14.54
C ARG A 179 -12.11 -6.11 -13.39
N GLU A 180 -13.36 -6.31 -12.97
CA GLU A 180 -13.67 -7.38 -12.02
C GLU A 180 -13.55 -8.74 -12.71
N THR A 181 -12.86 -9.65 -12.05
CA THR A 181 -12.55 -11.00 -12.59
C THR A 181 -13.18 -12.13 -11.79
N MET A 182 -13.93 -11.81 -10.72
CA MET A 182 -14.60 -12.83 -9.92
C MET A 182 -15.61 -13.63 -10.75
N GLY A 183 -15.49 -14.95 -10.73
CA GLY A 183 -16.39 -15.87 -11.45
C GLY A 183 -16.21 -15.91 -12.96
N GLN A 184 -15.17 -15.24 -13.51
CA GLN A 184 -14.86 -15.30 -14.93
C GLN A 184 -13.99 -16.51 -15.25
N GLN A 185 -14.27 -17.17 -16.38
CA GLN A 185 -13.35 -18.17 -16.92
C GLN A 185 -12.14 -17.45 -17.52
N LEU A 186 -10.98 -17.73 -16.98
CA LEU A 186 -9.72 -17.16 -17.43
C LEU A 186 -9.12 -18.08 -18.50
N ASN A 187 -9.36 -17.74 -19.77
CA ASN A 187 -8.79 -18.46 -20.93
C ASN A 187 -7.31 -18.07 -21.14
#